data_a5536dcd7894900e7e11e83be951c388
#
_entry.id   a5536dcd7894900e7e11e83be951c388
#
_cell.length_a   1.000
_cell.length_b   1.000
_cell.length_c   1.000
_cell.angle_alpha   90.00
_cell.angle_beta   90.00
_cell.angle_gamma   90.00
#
_symmetry.space_group_name_H-M   'P 1'
#
loop_
_entity.id
_entity.type
_entity.pdbx_description
1 polymer ?
#
loop_
_entity_poly.entity_id
_entity_poly.type
_entity_poly.pdbx_seq_one_letter_code
_entity_poly.pdbx_strand_id
1 'polypeptide(L)'
;MKNWKINSWRNYPVKHIPEYPDQKDLDDVLSKIKNFPPLVFAGETRHLKEQLADVVDGKAFLLQGGDCAESFAEFHPDNIRDTFKLILQMSLVLTYSASLPVIKLGRIAGQFSKPRSSPVENIDGVELPSYLGDNINGMEFNEKSRVPDPKRLFKAYSQSASTLNLIRAFSHGGFADLKKVHTWNLGFIKNSPAAKKFKDLEDRIADALAFMDACGINSDFNRRLKTVNFWTSHEALLLPFEQAMTRVDSTTGEYHDTSAHFVWIGDRTRQLDGGHVEFCRGIENPIGIKCGPTLKAEDLINLCNKINPKNEKGKITLISRFGHENVSKFLPKLIRAIKKEGLNVIWSCDPCHGNTIKATTGYKTRPFNSVVKEVKNVFECHQSEGSYAGGLHIEMTGQDVTECTGGAQKISDQDLSSRYHTHCDPRLNANQALELAFLISDEIKKNAAYSKKNIKAAS
;
A
#
# COMPACT_ATOMS: atom_id res chain seq x y z
N MET A 1 -7.39 11.12 -24.84
CA MET A 1 -5.96 10.74 -24.77
C MET A 1 -5.41 10.47 -26.18
N LYS A 2 -4.98 11.54 -26.86
CA LYS A 2 -4.46 11.39 -28.24
C LYS A 2 -3.20 10.53 -28.20
N ASN A 3 -3.16 9.45 -29.02
CA ASN A 3 -2.03 8.59 -29.33
C ASN A 3 -1.50 7.62 -28.24
N TRP A 4 -2.22 7.33 -27.13
CA TRP A 4 -1.81 6.27 -26.23
C TRP A 4 -2.21 4.88 -26.76
N LYS A 5 -1.29 3.92 -26.65
CA LYS A 5 -1.51 2.50 -26.89
C LYS A 5 -0.94 1.72 -25.72
N ILE A 6 -1.45 0.52 -25.47
CA ILE A 6 -1.03 -0.34 -24.37
C ILE A 6 0.49 -0.60 -24.33
N ASN A 7 1.15 -0.51 -25.47
CA ASN A 7 2.60 -0.72 -25.62
C ASN A 7 3.38 0.58 -25.85
N SER A 8 2.75 1.79 -25.78
CA SER A 8 3.45 3.06 -26.07
C SER A 8 4.57 3.35 -25.08
N TRP A 9 4.52 2.79 -23.87
CA TRP A 9 5.59 2.89 -22.88
C TRP A 9 6.96 2.39 -23.39
N ARG A 10 6.97 1.47 -24.37
CA ARG A 10 8.21 0.93 -24.97
C ARG A 10 9.01 1.97 -25.76
N ASN A 11 8.38 3.08 -26.12
CA ASN A 11 9.04 4.20 -26.82
C ASN A 11 9.68 5.21 -25.86
N TYR A 12 9.65 4.94 -24.55
CA TYR A 12 10.16 5.81 -23.51
C TYR A 12 11.25 5.09 -22.71
N PRO A 13 12.19 5.83 -22.08
CA PRO A 13 13.17 5.23 -21.18
C PRO A 13 12.50 4.46 -20.05
N VAL A 14 12.93 3.24 -19.80
CA VAL A 14 12.41 2.42 -18.70
C VAL A 14 13.54 2.07 -17.76
N LYS A 15 13.31 2.22 -16.45
CA LYS A 15 14.25 1.88 -15.39
C LYS A 15 13.78 0.64 -14.63
N HIS A 16 14.74 -0.09 -14.05
CA HIS A 16 14.47 -1.25 -13.19
C HIS A 16 13.69 -2.40 -13.83
N ILE A 17 13.73 -2.53 -15.15
CA ILE A 17 13.28 -3.74 -15.84
C ILE A 17 14.48 -4.69 -15.95
N PRO A 18 14.33 -5.96 -15.51
CA PRO A 18 15.41 -6.94 -15.62
C PRO A 18 15.65 -7.34 -17.08
N GLU A 19 16.89 -7.66 -17.39
CA GLU A 19 17.24 -8.30 -18.66
C GLU A 19 17.09 -9.81 -18.51
N TYR A 20 16.17 -10.38 -19.26
CA TYR A 20 15.96 -11.84 -19.29
C TYR A 20 16.90 -12.49 -20.30
N PRO A 21 17.52 -13.62 -19.97
CA PRO A 21 18.47 -14.30 -20.87
C PRO A 21 17.85 -14.73 -22.20
N ASP A 22 16.57 -15.10 -22.19
CA ASP A 22 15.82 -15.52 -23.37
C ASP A 22 14.54 -14.69 -23.50
N GLN A 23 14.52 -13.84 -24.54
CA GLN A 23 13.35 -12.99 -24.82
C GLN A 23 12.16 -13.80 -25.29
N LYS A 24 12.38 -14.94 -25.98
CA LYS A 24 11.31 -15.80 -26.44
C LYS A 24 10.58 -16.46 -25.26
N ASP A 25 11.33 -16.97 -24.28
CA ASP A 25 10.74 -17.51 -23.05
C ASP A 25 9.89 -16.46 -22.32
N LEU A 26 10.37 -15.21 -22.26
CA LEU A 26 9.59 -14.10 -21.69
C LEU A 26 8.29 -13.86 -22.48
N ASP A 27 8.37 -13.78 -23.80
CA ASP A 27 7.21 -13.51 -24.65
C ASP A 27 6.17 -14.65 -24.57
N ASP A 28 6.62 -15.91 -24.48
CA ASP A 28 5.75 -17.09 -24.31
C ASP A 28 5.03 -17.04 -22.95
N VAL A 29 5.73 -16.69 -21.87
CA VAL A 29 5.14 -16.56 -20.53
C VAL A 29 4.15 -15.40 -20.48
N LEU A 30 4.50 -14.24 -21.04
CA LEU A 30 3.60 -13.07 -21.09
C LEU A 30 2.36 -13.34 -21.93
N SER A 31 2.50 -14.06 -23.08
CA SER A 31 1.37 -14.50 -23.90
C SER A 31 0.45 -15.43 -23.11
N LYS A 32 1.02 -16.36 -22.35
CA LYS A 32 0.25 -17.24 -21.47
C LYS A 32 -0.53 -16.44 -20.42
N ILE A 33 0.12 -15.50 -19.72
CA ILE A 33 -0.51 -14.64 -18.71
C ILE A 33 -1.65 -13.82 -19.33
N LYS A 34 -1.44 -13.26 -20.51
CA LYS A 34 -2.45 -12.48 -21.24
C LYS A 34 -3.73 -13.29 -21.51
N ASN A 35 -3.62 -14.59 -21.70
CA ASN A 35 -4.75 -15.49 -21.96
C ASN A 35 -5.38 -16.07 -20.70
N PHE A 36 -4.80 -15.80 -19.52
CA PHE A 36 -5.34 -16.22 -18.24
C PHE A 36 -6.40 -15.20 -17.72
N PRO A 37 -7.26 -15.61 -16.78
CA PRO A 37 -8.25 -14.72 -16.18
C PRO A 37 -7.61 -13.47 -15.54
N PRO A 38 -8.27 -12.30 -15.61
CA PRO A 38 -7.81 -11.13 -14.88
C PRO A 38 -7.87 -11.39 -13.37
N LEU A 39 -6.97 -10.78 -12.60
CA LEU A 39 -6.96 -10.87 -11.14
C LEU A 39 -8.08 -10.02 -10.53
N VAL A 40 -8.33 -8.84 -11.13
CA VAL A 40 -9.39 -7.93 -10.74
C VAL A 40 -10.18 -7.45 -11.97
N PHE A 41 -11.37 -6.90 -11.76
CA PHE A 41 -12.23 -6.39 -12.82
C PHE A 41 -12.29 -4.86 -12.85
N ALA A 42 -12.54 -4.31 -14.03
CA ALA A 42 -12.73 -2.88 -14.22
C ALA A 42 -13.81 -2.27 -13.31
N GLY A 43 -14.91 -2.99 -13.06
CA GLY A 43 -15.95 -2.57 -12.12
C GLY A 43 -15.44 -2.41 -10.69
N GLU A 44 -14.53 -3.29 -10.24
CA GLU A 44 -13.92 -3.18 -8.90
C GLU A 44 -12.99 -1.96 -8.82
N THR A 45 -12.19 -1.68 -9.87
CA THR A 45 -11.31 -0.50 -9.90
C THR A 45 -12.10 0.81 -9.94
N ARG A 46 -13.23 0.86 -10.67
CA ARG A 46 -14.14 2.01 -10.65
C ARG A 46 -14.73 2.24 -9.27
N HIS A 47 -15.21 1.20 -8.62
CA HIS A 47 -15.76 1.30 -7.26
C HIS A 47 -14.72 1.77 -6.25
N LEU A 48 -13.47 1.30 -6.35
CA LEU A 48 -12.38 1.85 -5.54
C LEU A 48 -12.15 3.33 -5.83
N LYS A 49 -12.15 3.76 -7.13
CA LYS A 49 -11.97 5.17 -7.51
C LYS A 49 -13.06 6.07 -6.89
N GLU A 50 -14.32 5.60 -6.86
CA GLU A 50 -15.43 6.29 -6.20
C GLU A 50 -15.20 6.45 -4.69
N GLN A 51 -14.78 5.38 -4.00
CA GLN A 51 -14.45 5.47 -2.57
C GLN A 51 -13.26 6.40 -2.31
N LEU A 52 -12.25 6.39 -3.17
CA LEU A 52 -11.11 7.28 -3.07
C LEU A 52 -11.49 8.75 -3.34
N ALA A 53 -12.53 9.02 -4.10
CA ALA A 53 -13.06 10.37 -4.26
C ALA A 53 -13.61 10.93 -2.92
N ASP A 54 -14.20 10.09 -2.08
CA ASP A 54 -14.61 10.48 -0.72
C ASP A 54 -13.40 10.85 0.17
N VAL A 55 -12.23 10.25 -0.07
CA VAL A 55 -11.00 10.64 0.64
C VAL A 55 -10.54 12.02 0.20
N VAL A 56 -10.59 12.34 -1.10
CA VAL A 56 -10.30 13.71 -1.61
C VAL A 56 -11.19 14.74 -0.93
N ASP A 57 -12.44 14.39 -0.71
CA ASP A 57 -13.43 15.27 -0.05
C ASP A 57 -13.31 15.28 1.49
N GLY A 58 -12.36 14.55 2.07
CA GLY A 58 -12.20 14.45 3.53
C GLY A 58 -13.33 13.69 4.24
N LYS A 59 -14.11 12.88 3.50
CA LYS A 59 -15.22 12.07 4.01
C LYS A 59 -14.83 10.64 4.36
N ALA A 60 -13.64 10.20 3.95
CA ALA A 60 -13.07 8.88 4.23
C ALA A 60 -11.56 8.98 4.48
N PHE A 61 -10.97 7.90 4.96
CA PHE A 61 -9.52 7.77 5.18
C PHE A 61 -8.99 6.51 4.49
N LEU A 62 -7.80 6.59 3.86
CA LEU A 62 -7.15 5.48 3.18
C LEU A 62 -6.14 4.81 4.10
N LEU A 63 -6.31 3.52 4.39
CA LEU A 63 -5.30 2.66 5.00
C LEU A 63 -4.76 1.70 3.95
N GLN A 64 -3.54 1.95 3.50
CA GLN A 64 -2.79 1.07 2.61
C GLN A 64 -1.66 0.41 3.39
N GLY A 65 -1.66 -0.93 3.47
CA GLY A 65 -0.66 -1.65 4.24
C GLY A 65 -0.44 -3.07 3.78
N GLY A 66 0.70 -3.65 4.14
CA GLY A 66 1.07 -5.03 3.83
C GLY A 66 2.54 -5.16 3.49
N ASP A 67 2.89 -6.16 2.69
CA ASP A 67 4.27 -6.56 2.51
C ASP A 67 5.15 -5.51 1.82
N CYS A 68 6.44 -5.55 2.14
CA CYS A 68 7.46 -4.82 1.41
C CYS A 68 7.64 -5.40 0.01
N ALA A 69 7.91 -6.71 -0.04
CA ALA A 69 7.88 -7.55 -1.23
C ALA A 69 7.44 -8.95 -0.80
N GLU A 70 6.35 -9.43 -1.39
CA GLU A 70 5.85 -10.78 -1.15
C GLU A 70 6.90 -11.82 -1.56
N SER A 71 6.99 -12.91 -0.79
CA SER A 71 7.89 -14.02 -1.04
C SER A 71 7.13 -15.29 -1.37
N PHE A 72 7.66 -16.09 -2.29
CA PHE A 72 7.14 -17.43 -2.55
C PHE A 72 7.26 -18.36 -1.36
N ALA A 73 8.23 -18.10 -0.47
CA ALA A 73 8.43 -18.90 0.76
C ALA A 73 7.41 -18.56 1.84
N GLU A 74 6.91 -17.32 1.88
CA GLU A 74 5.91 -16.88 2.86
C GLU A 74 4.46 -17.07 2.36
N PHE A 75 4.25 -17.63 1.16
CA PHE A 75 2.92 -17.91 0.62
C PHE A 75 2.25 -19.04 1.43
N HIS A 76 1.44 -18.62 2.41
CA HIS A 76 0.70 -19.50 3.30
C HIS A 76 -0.65 -18.89 3.68
N PRO A 77 -1.73 -19.70 3.81
CA PRO A 77 -3.05 -19.17 4.14
C PRO A 77 -3.10 -18.41 5.48
N ASP A 78 -2.29 -18.80 6.45
CA ASP A 78 -2.22 -18.10 7.74
C ASP A 78 -1.60 -16.70 7.59
N ASN A 79 -0.55 -16.54 6.78
CA ASN A 79 0.08 -15.24 6.53
C ASN A 79 -0.91 -14.28 5.83
N ILE A 80 -1.65 -14.78 4.84
CA ILE A 80 -2.69 -14.03 4.14
C ILE A 80 -3.81 -13.63 5.11
N ARG A 81 -4.30 -14.59 5.92
CA ARG A 81 -5.33 -14.36 6.94
C ARG A 81 -4.89 -13.30 7.95
N ASP A 82 -3.67 -13.42 8.48
CA ASP A 82 -3.19 -12.57 9.56
C ASP A 82 -2.90 -11.15 9.08
N THR A 83 -2.42 -10.98 7.85
CA THR A 83 -2.29 -9.67 7.21
C THR A 83 -3.66 -9.02 6.97
N PHE A 84 -4.63 -9.78 6.44
CA PHE A 84 -5.99 -9.32 6.27
C PHE A 84 -6.63 -8.90 7.61
N LYS A 85 -6.48 -9.73 8.64
CA LYS A 85 -6.96 -9.49 10.00
C LYS A 85 -6.36 -8.21 10.58
N LEU A 86 -5.04 -8.02 10.45
CA LEU A 86 -4.34 -6.83 10.94
C LEU A 86 -4.88 -5.55 10.30
N ILE A 87 -5.06 -5.53 8.97
CA ILE A 87 -5.61 -4.37 8.26
C ILE A 87 -7.03 -4.06 8.74
N LEU A 88 -7.88 -5.07 8.98
CA LEU A 88 -9.23 -4.87 9.50
C LEU A 88 -9.19 -4.28 10.92
N GLN A 89 -8.32 -4.76 11.79
CA GLN A 89 -8.21 -4.26 13.16
C GLN A 89 -7.68 -2.83 13.20
N MET A 90 -6.65 -2.52 12.42
CA MET A 90 -6.18 -1.14 12.28
C MET A 90 -7.31 -0.24 11.74
N SER A 91 -8.03 -0.69 10.72
CA SER A 91 -9.15 0.09 10.16
C SER A 91 -10.25 0.34 11.18
N LEU A 92 -10.51 -0.60 12.08
CA LEU A 92 -11.49 -0.45 13.16
C LEU A 92 -11.06 0.63 14.16
N VAL A 93 -9.79 0.60 14.61
CA VAL A 93 -9.22 1.63 15.49
C VAL A 93 -9.32 3.01 14.84
N LEU A 94 -8.94 3.12 13.57
CA LEU A 94 -8.96 4.39 12.84
C LEU A 94 -10.38 4.89 12.57
N THR A 95 -11.31 4.00 12.20
CA THR A 95 -12.73 4.33 12.01
C THR A 95 -13.35 4.88 13.29
N TYR A 96 -13.11 4.20 14.40
CA TYR A 96 -13.62 4.64 15.71
C TYR A 96 -13.07 6.02 16.09
N SER A 97 -11.77 6.24 15.88
CA SER A 97 -11.11 7.49 16.25
C SER A 97 -11.57 8.68 15.38
N ALA A 98 -11.64 8.47 14.07
CA ALA A 98 -11.98 9.53 13.12
C ALA A 98 -13.49 9.75 12.93
N SER A 99 -14.31 8.77 13.29
CA SER A 99 -15.73 8.71 12.89
C SER A 99 -15.90 8.89 11.37
N LEU A 100 -15.00 8.26 10.60
CA LEU A 100 -14.97 8.25 9.13
C LEU A 100 -14.78 6.82 8.63
N PRO A 101 -15.36 6.45 7.48
CA PRO A 101 -15.05 5.21 6.80
C PRO A 101 -13.55 5.10 6.50
N VAL A 102 -12.97 3.91 6.69
CA VAL A 102 -11.59 3.59 6.30
C VAL A 102 -11.60 2.65 5.11
N ILE A 103 -10.97 3.09 4.01
CA ILE A 103 -10.77 2.29 2.81
C ILE A 103 -9.54 1.40 3.04
N LYS A 104 -9.73 0.08 2.90
CA LYS A 104 -8.71 -0.93 3.15
C LYS A 104 -8.06 -1.35 1.85
N LEU A 105 -6.77 -1.04 1.69
CA LEU A 105 -5.98 -1.32 0.50
C LEU A 105 -4.74 -2.14 0.90
N GLY A 106 -4.72 -3.41 0.54
CA GLY A 106 -3.61 -4.31 0.83
C GLY A 106 -2.46 -4.16 -0.15
N ARG A 107 -1.23 -4.09 0.33
CA ARG A 107 0.00 -4.34 -0.43
C ARG A 107 0.20 -5.85 -0.44
N ILE A 108 -0.59 -6.55 -1.25
CA ILE A 108 -0.70 -8.01 -1.27
C ILE A 108 -1.27 -8.45 -2.61
N ALA A 109 -1.01 -9.69 -3.00
CA ALA A 109 -1.46 -10.31 -4.23
C ALA A 109 -0.88 -9.65 -5.48
N GLY A 110 0.43 -9.35 -5.46
CA GLY A 110 1.14 -8.76 -6.61
C GLY A 110 2.41 -8.01 -6.26
N GLN A 111 2.65 -7.67 -5.00
CA GLN A 111 3.83 -6.90 -4.57
C GLN A 111 5.07 -7.80 -4.43
N PHE A 112 5.54 -8.44 -5.51
CA PHE A 112 6.71 -9.33 -5.48
C PHE A 112 8.01 -8.62 -5.86
N SER A 113 7.98 -7.64 -6.77
CA SER A 113 9.17 -6.94 -7.25
C SER A 113 9.43 -5.65 -6.53
N LYS A 114 10.71 -5.28 -6.44
CA LYS A 114 11.15 -4.05 -5.81
C LYS A 114 12.34 -3.42 -6.52
N PRO A 115 12.32 -2.10 -6.81
CA PRO A 115 13.46 -1.41 -7.38
C PRO A 115 14.60 -1.35 -6.35
N ARG A 116 15.79 -1.74 -6.75
CA ARG A 116 16.98 -1.73 -5.89
C ARG A 116 17.80 -0.46 -6.12
N SER A 117 18.49 0.00 -5.08
CA SER A 117 19.41 1.14 -5.19
C SER A 117 20.72 0.80 -5.89
N SER A 118 21.15 -0.47 -5.85
CA SER A 118 22.30 -1.00 -6.58
C SER A 118 21.86 -2.13 -7.51
N PRO A 119 22.40 -2.23 -8.73
CA PRO A 119 22.15 -3.38 -9.61
C PRO A 119 22.82 -4.66 -9.11
N VAL A 120 23.82 -4.54 -8.23
CA VAL A 120 24.60 -5.66 -7.69
C VAL A 120 24.62 -5.65 -6.17
N GLU A 121 24.80 -6.81 -5.59
CA GLU A 121 25.08 -7.05 -4.16
C GLU A 121 26.48 -7.66 -4.02
N ASN A 122 27.24 -7.21 -3.03
CA ASN A 122 28.56 -7.78 -2.70
C ASN A 122 28.49 -8.41 -1.30
N ILE A 123 28.80 -9.70 -1.22
CA ILE A 123 28.92 -10.45 0.03
C ILE A 123 30.26 -11.16 0.01
N ASP A 124 31.10 -10.90 1.01
CA ASP A 124 32.42 -11.51 1.21
C ASP A 124 33.33 -11.42 -0.05
N GLY A 125 33.23 -10.31 -0.78
CA GLY A 125 34.04 -10.05 -1.99
C GLY A 125 33.48 -10.69 -3.27
N VAL A 126 32.41 -11.43 -3.21
CA VAL A 126 31.68 -11.94 -4.39
C VAL A 126 30.62 -10.94 -4.78
N GLU A 127 30.60 -10.53 -6.05
CA GLU A 127 29.60 -9.63 -6.60
C GLU A 127 28.62 -10.39 -7.50
N LEU A 128 27.33 -10.29 -7.20
CA LEU A 128 26.25 -10.90 -7.99
C LEU A 128 25.14 -9.86 -8.25
N PRO A 129 24.28 -10.08 -9.28
CA PRO A 129 23.09 -9.27 -9.47
C PRO A 129 22.20 -9.21 -8.23
N SER A 130 21.64 -8.04 -7.95
CA SER A 130 20.75 -7.84 -6.81
C SER A 130 19.53 -8.76 -6.90
N TYR A 131 19.04 -9.22 -5.75
CA TYR A 131 17.70 -9.80 -5.64
C TYR A 131 16.65 -8.71 -5.94
N LEU A 132 15.85 -8.92 -6.98
CA LEU A 132 14.86 -7.96 -7.48
C LEU A 132 13.42 -8.30 -7.10
N GLY A 133 13.24 -9.46 -6.46
CA GLY A 133 11.94 -10.00 -6.05
C GLY A 133 11.64 -11.36 -6.66
N ASP A 134 10.82 -12.12 -5.98
CA ASP A 134 10.57 -13.53 -6.32
C ASP A 134 9.92 -13.74 -7.69
N ASN A 135 9.23 -12.76 -8.24
CA ASN A 135 8.71 -12.82 -9.60
C ASN A 135 9.77 -12.58 -10.69
N ILE A 136 11.01 -12.24 -10.31
CA ILE A 136 12.11 -11.95 -11.24
C ILE A 136 13.22 -13.00 -11.08
N ASN A 137 13.83 -13.09 -9.88
CA ASN A 137 14.99 -13.94 -9.61
C ASN A 137 14.92 -14.55 -8.21
N GLY A 138 15.83 -15.49 -7.92
CA GLY A 138 15.88 -16.15 -6.61
C GLY A 138 16.64 -15.34 -5.58
N MET A 139 16.33 -15.61 -4.31
CA MET A 139 16.92 -14.94 -3.16
C MET A 139 18.34 -15.44 -2.85
N GLU A 140 18.62 -16.72 -3.10
CA GLU A 140 19.90 -17.33 -2.76
C GLU A 140 21.05 -16.57 -3.45
N PHE A 141 22.13 -16.34 -2.70
CA PHE A 141 23.29 -15.63 -3.20
C PHE A 141 24.21 -16.56 -4.01
N ASN A 142 23.78 -16.94 -5.19
CA ASN A 142 24.53 -17.71 -6.17
C ASN A 142 24.14 -17.29 -7.60
N GLU A 143 25.04 -17.53 -8.56
CA GLU A 143 24.85 -17.12 -9.97
C GLU A 143 23.54 -17.62 -10.57
N LYS A 144 23.20 -18.90 -10.34
CA LYS A 144 22.00 -19.51 -10.92
C LYS A 144 20.71 -18.88 -10.40
N SER A 145 20.62 -18.59 -9.10
CA SER A 145 19.42 -17.99 -8.50
C SER A 145 19.23 -16.53 -8.90
N ARG A 146 20.34 -15.82 -9.16
CA ARG A 146 20.29 -14.39 -9.47
C ARG A 146 19.98 -14.07 -10.94
N VAL A 147 19.96 -15.06 -11.81
CA VAL A 147 19.52 -14.90 -13.19
C VAL A 147 17.99 -14.71 -13.23
N PRO A 148 17.45 -13.67 -13.93
CA PRO A 148 16.02 -13.50 -14.11
C PRO A 148 15.39 -14.67 -14.87
N ASP A 149 14.29 -15.22 -14.34
CA ASP A 149 13.55 -16.36 -14.94
C ASP A 149 12.09 -15.95 -15.20
N PRO A 150 11.64 -15.89 -16.47
CA PRO A 150 10.27 -15.51 -16.83
C PRO A 150 9.20 -16.40 -16.22
N LYS A 151 9.49 -17.68 -15.94
CA LYS A 151 8.53 -18.64 -15.37
C LYS A 151 8.07 -18.22 -13.97
N ARG A 152 8.88 -17.43 -13.28
CA ARG A 152 8.56 -16.87 -11.96
C ARG A 152 7.39 -15.87 -12.04
N LEU A 153 7.21 -15.16 -13.17
CA LEU A 153 6.04 -14.29 -13.39
C LEU A 153 4.73 -15.08 -13.35
N PHE A 154 4.70 -16.26 -13.96
CA PHE A 154 3.49 -17.09 -13.94
C PHE A 154 3.24 -17.70 -12.57
N LYS A 155 4.29 -18.05 -11.81
CA LYS A 155 4.16 -18.48 -10.43
C LYS A 155 3.60 -17.36 -9.54
N ALA A 156 4.10 -16.12 -9.69
CA ALA A 156 3.60 -14.95 -8.98
C ALA A 156 2.11 -14.68 -9.32
N TYR A 157 1.73 -14.73 -10.61
CA TYR A 157 0.33 -14.65 -11.02
C TYR A 157 -0.53 -15.70 -10.30
N SER A 158 -0.09 -16.97 -10.27
CA SER A 158 -0.86 -18.06 -9.67
C SER A 158 -1.04 -17.89 -8.16
N GLN A 159 0.00 -17.43 -7.46
CA GLN A 159 -0.09 -17.13 -6.03
C GLN A 159 -0.97 -15.90 -5.76
N SER A 160 -0.87 -14.85 -6.59
CA SER A 160 -1.76 -13.68 -6.51
C SER A 160 -3.23 -14.05 -6.69
N ALA A 161 -3.54 -14.91 -7.66
CA ALA A 161 -4.90 -15.40 -7.90
C ALA A 161 -5.44 -16.17 -6.68
N SER A 162 -4.62 -17.06 -6.10
CA SER A 162 -4.99 -17.82 -4.89
C SER A 162 -5.18 -16.90 -3.68
N THR A 163 -4.29 -15.93 -3.50
CA THR A 163 -4.38 -14.92 -2.42
C THR A 163 -5.67 -14.10 -2.55
N LEU A 164 -5.98 -13.61 -3.76
CA LEU A 164 -7.20 -12.84 -4.01
C LEU A 164 -8.47 -13.68 -3.78
N ASN A 165 -8.47 -14.94 -4.19
CA ASN A 165 -9.59 -15.85 -3.93
C ASN A 165 -9.83 -16.00 -2.42
N LEU A 166 -8.78 -16.18 -1.62
CA LEU A 166 -8.87 -16.31 -0.17
C LEU A 166 -9.33 -15.00 0.48
N ILE A 167 -8.80 -13.85 0.05
CA ILE A 167 -9.22 -12.53 0.52
C ILE A 167 -10.71 -12.28 0.22
N ARG A 168 -11.21 -12.63 -0.98
CA ARG A 168 -12.63 -12.52 -1.32
C ARG A 168 -13.50 -13.43 -0.43
N ALA A 169 -13.03 -14.65 -0.15
CA ALA A 169 -13.70 -15.54 0.78
C ALA A 169 -13.77 -14.96 2.20
N PHE A 170 -12.70 -14.39 2.70
CA PHE A 170 -12.68 -13.71 4.01
C PHE A 170 -13.57 -12.46 4.03
N SER A 171 -13.56 -11.67 2.96
CA SER A 171 -14.32 -10.42 2.86
C SER A 171 -15.84 -10.64 2.82
N HIS A 172 -16.29 -11.76 2.26
CA HIS A 172 -17.73 -12.03 2.00
C HIS A 172 -18.26 -13.28 2.69
N GLY A 173 -17.41 -14.16 3.21
CA GLY A 173 -17.76 -15.44 3.83
C GLY A 173 -18.06 -15.40 5.33
N GLY A 174 -18.23 -14.20 5.92
CA GLY A 174 -18.56 -14.02 7.35
C GLY A 174 -17.33 -14.00 8.27
N PHE A 175 -16.11 -14.09 7.75
CA PHE A 175 -14.89 -13.88 8.53
C PHE A 175 -14.75 -12.40 8.95
N ALA A 176 -15.12 -11.47 8.08
CA ALA A 176 -15.09 -10.02 8.32
C ALA A 176 -16.33 -9.49 9.08
N ASP A 177 -17.10 -10.36 9.73
CA ASP A 177 -18.26 -9.95 10.56
C ASP A 177 -17.80 -9.04 11.69
N LEU A 178 -18.36 -7.83 11.75
CA LEU A 178 -18.00 -6.81 12.74
C LEU A 178 -18.16 -7.32 14.18
N LYS A 179 -19.14 -8.20 14.44
CA LYS A 179 -19.34 -8.88 15.73
C LYS A 179 -18.16 -9.78 16.14
N LYS A 180 -17.34 -10.20 15.17
CA LYS A 180 -16.16 -11.05 15.40
C LYS A 180 -14.85 -10.26 15.37
N VAL A 181 -14.75 -9.26 14.48
CA VAL A 181 -13.52 -8.51 14.26
C VAL A 181 -13.03 -7.81 15.54
N HIS A 182 -13.94 -7.25 16.34
CA HIS A 182 -13.58 -6.57 17.58
C HIS A 182 -13.12 -7.54 18.67
N THR A 183 -13.61 -8.80 18.67
CA THR A 183 -13.23 -9.83 19.66
C THR A 183 -12.00 -10.64 19.24
N TRP A 184 -11.43 -10.39 18.07
CA TRP A 184 -10.25 -11.10 17.63
C TRP A 184 -9.09 -10.85 18.60
N ASN A 185 -8.84 -11.83 19.42
CA ASN A 185 -7.77 -11.77 20.40
C ASN A 185 -6.43 -11.75 19.65
N LEU A 186 -5.84 -10.58 19.62
CA LEU A 186 -4.45 -10.44 19.19
C LEU A 186 -3.61 -10.90 20.36
N GLY A 187 -3.32 -12.21 20.40
CA GLY A 187 -2.63 -12.88 21.51
C GLY A 187 -1.30 -12.24 21.93
N PHE A 188 -0.79 -11.32 21.10
CA PHE A 188 0.44 -10.58 21.28
C PHE A 188 0.27 -9.19 21.93
N ILE A 189 -0.96 -8.65 22.09
CA ILE A 189 -1.17 -7.33 22.72
C ILE A 189 -1.25 -7.44 24.26
N LYS A 190 -1.37 -8.63 24.83
CA LYS A 190 -1.69 -8.85 26.25
C LYS A 190 -0.86 -8.04 27.25
N ASN A 191 0.33 -7.58 26.89
CA ASN A 191 1.26 -6.88 27.78
C ASN A 191 1.65 -5.47 27.31
N SER A 192 0.94 -4.88 26.33
CA SER A 192 1.29 -3.55 25.81
C SER A 192 0.39 -2.47 26.41
N PRO A 193 0.85 -1.20 26.55
CA PRO A 193 -0.02 -0.09 26.91
C PRO A 193 -1.21 0.10 25.94
N ALA A 194 -1.06 -0.36 24.71
CA ALA A 194 -2.13 -0.40 23.72
C ALA A 194 -3.22 -1.43 24.07
N ALA A 195 -2.90 -2.47 24.84
CA ALA A 195 -3.86 -3.51 25.22
C ALA A 195 -5.07 -2.96 26.01
N LYS A 196 -4.83 -2.05 26.95
CA LYS A 196 -5.90 -1.43 27.72
C LYS A 196 -6.79 -0.56 26.81
N LYS A 197 -6.17 0.27 25.95
CA LYS A 197 -6.90 1.11 24.99
C LYS A 197 -7.70 0.26 24.00
N PHE A 198 -7.16 -0.89 23.59
CA PHE A 198 -7.87 -1.79 22.69
C PHE A 198 -9.07 -2.43 23.40
N LYS A 199 -8.92 -2.84 24.66
CA LYS A 199 -10.03 -3.40 25.44
C LYS A 199 -11.14 -2.38 25.64
N ASP A 200 -10.81 -1.13 25.99
CA ASP A 200 -11.79 -0.05 26.11
C ASP A 200 -12.53 0.19 24.78
N LEU A 201 -11.84 0.04 23.64
CA LEU A 201 -12.44 0.12 22.31
C LEU A 201 -13.35 -1.09 22.02
N GLU A 202 -12.91 -2.30 22.38
CA GLU A 202 -13.68 -3.55 22.25
C GLU A 202 -15.00 -3.45 23.01
N ASP A 203 -14.94 -3.03 24.27
CA ASP A 203 -16.14 -2.88 25.13
C ASP A 203 -17.13 -1.87 24.54
N ARG A 204 -16.67 -0.71 24.06
CA ARG A 204 -17.53 0.32 23.44
C ARG A 204 -18.13 -0.14 22.10
N ILE A 205 -17.41 -0.92 21.31
CA ILE A 205 -17.95 -1.50 20.09
C ILE A 205 -19.00 -2.57 20.41
N ALA A 206 -18.75 -3.39 21.45
CA ALA A 206 -19.72 -4.37 21.91
C ALA A 206 -21.03 -3.69 22.37
N ASP A 207 -20.94 -2.60 23.15
CA ASP A 207 -22.11 -1.83 23.56
C ASP A 207 -22.85 -1.22 22.36
N ALA A 208 -22.14 -0.67 21.38
CA ALA A 208 -22.76 -0.13 20.17
C ALA A 208 -23.46 -1.21 19.34
N LEU A 209 -22.84 -2.38 19.20
CA LEU A 209 -23.45 -3.53 18.50
C LEU A 209 -24.67 -4.07 19.25
N ALA A 210 -24.63 -4.15 20.59
CA ALA A 210 -25.76 -4.55 21.41
C ALA A 210 -26.94 -3.56 21.27
N PHE A 211 -26.65 -2.25 21.23
CA PHE A 211 -27.65 -1.23 20.95
C PHE A 211 -28.26 -1.38 19.55
N MET A 212 -27.43 -1.59 18.53
CA MET A 212 -27.91 -1.82 17.16
C MET A 212 -28.80 -3.08 17.08
N ASP A 213 -28.39 -4.18 17.74
CA ASP A 213 -29.19 -5.42 17.81
C ASP A 213 -30.56 -5.18 18.47
N ALA A 214 -30.60 -4.40 19.56
CA ALA A 214 -31.83 -4.03 20.23
C ALA A 214 -32.75 -3.18 19.34
N CYS A 215 -32.17 -2.39 18.42
CA CYS A 215 -32.89 -1.61 17.41
C CYS A 215 -33.34 -2.47 16.19
N GLY A 216 -33.05 -3.78 16.16
CA GLY A 216 -33.33 -4.67 15.02
C GLY A 216 -32.32 -4.56 13.87
N ILE A 217 -31.20 -3.83 14.06
CA ILE A 217 -30.12 -3.68 13.08
C ILE A 217 -29.02 -4.69 13.44
N ASN A 218 -29.18 -5.95 13.04
CA ASN A 218 -28.19 -6.98 13.34
C ASN A 218 -27.61 -7.61 12.07
N SER A 219 -26.51 -8.36 12.26
CA SER A 219 -25.80 -8.99 11.15
C SER A 219 -26.59 -10.07 10.43
N ASP A 220 -27.64 -10.62 11.04
CA ASP A 220 -28.47 -11.66 10.41
C ASP A 220 -29.38 -11.09 9.32
N PHE A 221 -29.83 -9.86 9.51
CA PHE A 221 -30.67 -9.13 8.54
C PHE A 221 -29.86 -8.13 7.71
N ASN A 222 -28.69 -7.66 8.17
CA ASN A 222 -27.87 -6.69 7.47
C ASN A 222 -26.54 -7.28 7.02
N ARG A 223 -26.47 -7.76 5.76
CA ARG A 223 -25.28 -8.33 5.15
C ARG A 223 -24.06 -7.37 5.19
N ARG A 224 -24.28 -6.04 5.22
CA ARG A 224 -23.20 -5.03 5.28
C ARG A 224 -22.37 -5.12 6.56
N LEU A 225 -22.90 -5.67 7.64
CA LEU A 225 -22.16 -5.90 8.88
C LEU A 225 -21.27 -7.16 8.83
N LYS A 226 -21.51 -8.05 7.85
CA LYS A 226 -20.76 -9.30 7.64
C LYS A 226 -19.71 -9.22 6.54
N THR A 227 -19.71 -8.15 5.76
CA THR A 227 -18.85 -8.01 4.58
C THR A 227 -18.03 -6.73 4.63
N VAL A 228 -16.85 -6.76 4.00
CA VAL A 228 -15.99 -5.58 3.83
C VAL A 228 -15.52 -5.48 2.38
N ASN A 229 -15.31 -4.26 1.91
CA ASN A 229 -14.52 -4.03 0.71
C ASN A 229 -13.04 -4.07 1.10
N PHE A 230 -12.29 -4.92 0.43
CA PHE A 230 -10.85 -5.04 0.58
C PHE A 230 -10.21 -5.03 -0.81
N TRP A 231 -9.30 -4.11 -1.03
CA TRP A 231 -8.66 -3.86 -2.31
C TRP A 231 -7.21 -4.27 -2.27
N THR A 232 -6.60 -4.56 -3.41
CA THR A 232 -5.19 -4.94 -3.53
C THR A 232 -4.41 -3.93 -4.34
N SER A 233 -3.11 -3.83 -4.06
CA SER A 233 -2.22 -2.87 -4.69
C SER A 233 -0.78 -3.36 -4.75
N HIS A 234 -0.04 -2.92 -5.78
CA HIS A 234 1.40 -3.12 -5.90
C HIS A 234 2.07 -2.02 -6.72
N GLU A 235 3.40 -1.98 -6.73
CA GLU A 235 4.18 -1.11 -7.61
C GLU A 235 4.12 -1.63 -9.05
N ALA A 236 3.68 -0.80 -9.99
CA ALA A 236 3.70 -1.12 -11.41
C ALA A 236 5.14 -1.07 -11.94
N LEU A 237 6.01 -1.97 -11.48
CA LEU A 237 7.43 -1.97 -11.79
C LEU A 237 7.73 -2.72 -13.10
N LEU A 238 7.14 -3.89 -13.29
CA LEU A 238 7.39 -4.77 -14.43
C LEU A 238 6.40 -4.51 -15.57
N LEU A 239 6.61 -3.45 -16.33
CA LEU A 239 5.71 -3.01 -17.39
C LEU A 239 5.33 -4.11 -18.40
N PRO A 240 6.19 -5.08 -18.79
CA PRO A 240 5.77 -6.21 -19.61
C PRO A 240 4.66 -7.05 -18.97
N PHE A 241 4.73 -7.28 -17.65
CA PHE A 241 3.72 -8.01 -16.90
C PHE A 241 2.43 -7.19 -16.78
N GLU A 242 2.52 -5.90 -16.41
CA GLU A 242 1.36 -5.02 -16.32
C GLU A 242 0.66 -4.88 -17.68
N GLN A 243 1.42 -4.77 -18.77
CA GLN A 243 0.87 -4.78 -20.14
C GLN A 243 0.12 -6.09 -20.43
N ALA A 244 0.69 -7.24 -20.06
CA ALA A 244 0.05 -8.54 -20.27
C ALA A 244 -1.23 -8.72 -19.45
N MET A 245 -1.33 -8.06 -18.28
CA MET A 245 -2.51 -8.06 -17.42
C MET A 245 -3.55 -6.99 -17.79
N THR A 246 -3.21 -6.00 -18.60
CA THR A 246 -4.13 -4.91 -18.97
C THR A 246 -5.22 -5.41 -19.93
N ARG A 247 -6.46 -5.04 -19.64
CA ARG A 247 -7.66 -5.40 -20.41
C ARG A 247 -8.46 -4.16 -20.79
N VAL A 248 -9.22 -4.29 -21.88
CA VAL A 248 -10.26 -3.31 -22.25
C VAL A 248 -11.54 -3.67 -21.50
N ASP A 249 -12.10 -2.70 -20.80
CA ASP A 249 -13.44 -2.84 -20.22
C ASP A 249 -14.48 -2.82 -21.35
N SER A 250 -15.22 -3.90 -21.48
CA SER A 250 -16.26 -4.03 -22.52
C SER A 250 -17.42 -3.04 -22.36
N THR A 251 -17.57 -2.44 -21.17
CA THR A 251 -18.64 -1.49 -20.87
C THR A 251 -18.28 -0.06 -21.29
N THR A 252 -17.01 0.34 -21.07
CA THR A 252 -16.56 1.73 -21.28
C THR A 252 -15.60 1.88 -22.47
N GLY A 253 -14.97 0.79 -22.91
CA GLY A 253 -13.90 0.80 -23.91
C GLY A 253 -12.57 1.29 -23.38
N GLU A 254 -12.46 1.56 -22.08
CA GLU A 254 -11.26 2.06 -21.41
C GLU A 254 -10.34 0.93 -20.96
N TYR A 255 -9.05 1.23 -20.80
CA TYR A 255 -8.05 0.25 -20.38
C TYR A 255 -7.92 0.21 -18.85
N HIS A 256 -7.96 -0.99 -18.29
CA HIS A 256 -7.68 -1.25 -16.89
C HIS A 256 -6.54 -2.25 -16.75
N ASP A 257 -5.57 -1.92 -15.93
CA ASP A 257 -4.61 -2.90 -15.45
C ASP A 257 -5.32 -3.82 -14.44
N THR A 258 -5.49 -5.07 -14.83
CA THR A 258 -6.23 -6.05 -14.03
C THR A 258 -5.31 -6.90 -13.15
N SER A 259 -4.06 -6.48 -12.97
CA SER A 259 -3.11 -7.08 -12.03
C SER A 259 -3.44 -6.75 -10.57
N ALA A 260 -4.00 -5.55 -10.31
CA ALA A 260 -4.49 -5.10 -9.02
C ALA A 260 -5.55 -4.00 -9.15
N HIS A 261 -6.25 -3.69 -8.05
CA HIS A 261 -7.23 -2.60 -8.04
C HIS A 261 -6.57 -1.22 -8.12
N PHE A 262 -5.37 -1.09 -7.54
CA PHE A 262 -4.59 0.14 -7.44
C PHE A 262 -3.13 -0.19 -7.73
N VAL A 263 -2.47 0.61 -8.56
CA VAL A 263 -1.03 0.48 -8.80
C VAL A 263 -0.32 1.78 -8.48
N TRP A 264 0.98 1.74 -8.15
CA TRP A 264 1.71 2.97 -7.93
C TRP A 264 3.02 3.05 -8.73
N ILE A 265 3.42 4.28 -9.01
CA ILE A 265 4.72 4.63 -9.60
C ILE A 265 5.70 4.88 -8.45
N GLY A 266 6.83 4.19 -8.47
CA GLY A 266 7.88 4.33 -7.47
C GLY A 266 8.63 5.67 -7.56
N ASP A 267 9.35 6.02 -6.50
CA ASP A 267 10.17 7.24 -6.45
C ASP A 267 11.30 7.24 -7.51
N ARG A 268 11.77 6.05 -7.91
CA ARG A 268 12.82 5.85 -8.92
C ARG A 268 12.30 5.77 -10.35
N THR A 269 10.99 5.62 -10.55
CA THR A 269 10.37 5.37 -11.86
C THR A 269 9.37 6.45 -12.30
N ARG A 270 9.32 7.58 -11.57
CA ARG A 270 8.37 8.68 -11.79
C ARG A 270 8.87 9.78 -12.75
N GLN A 271 9.86 9.51 -13.60
CA GLN A 271 10.31 10.48 -14.59
C GLN A 271 9.17 10.83 -15.56
N LEU A 272 8.94 12.12 -15.79
CA LEU A 272 7.83 12.59 -16.62
C LEU A 272 7.86 12.01 -18.04
N ASP A 273 9.05 11.80 -18.58
CA ASP A 273 9.34 11.18 -19.89
C ASP A 273 9.63 9.68 -19.79
N GLY A 274 9.32 9.04 -18.65
CA GLY A 274 9.57 7.62 -18.42
C GLY A 274 8.41 6.72 -18.84
N GLY A 275 8.75 5.46 -19.18
CA GLY A 275 7.78 4.44 -19.59
C GLY A 275 6.73 4.12 -18.53
N HIS A 276 7.07 4.16 -17.24
CA HIS A 276 6.11 3.91 -16.14
C HIS A 276 5.01 4.98 -16.09
N VAL A 277 5.39 6.25 -16.26
CA VAL A 277 4.43 7.36 -16.31
C VAL A 277 3.59 7.27 -17.58
N GLU A 278 4.21 6.90 -18.73
CA GLU A 278 3.50 6.70 -20.00
C GLU A 278 2.48 5.57 -19.89
N PHE A 279 2.82 4.43 -19.28
CA PHE A 279 1.89 3.33 -19.05
C PHE A 279 0.72 3.78 -18.18
N CYS A 280 1.01 4.36 -17.01
CA CYS A 280 -0.01 4.74 -16.03
C CYS A 280 -0.96 5.84 -16.53
N ARG A 281 -0.55 6.70 -17.48
CA ARG A 281 -1.45 7.74 -18.03
C ARG A 281 -2.58 7.18 -18.88
N GLY A 282 -2.50 5.92 -19.31
CA GLY A 282 -3.49 5.33 -20.21
C GLY A 282 -4.39 4.28 -19.59
N ILE A 283 -4.19 3.93 -18.33
CA ILE A 283 -5.07 3.03 -17.59
C ILE A 283 -6.00 3.81 -16.65
N GLU A 284 -7.21 3.29 -16.41
CA GLU A 284 -8.22 3.94 -15.61
C GLU A 284 -8.16 3.62 -14.10
N ASN A 285 -7.28 2.71 -13.69
CA ASN A 285 -7.03 2.43 -12.27
C ASN A 285 -6.71 3.70 -11.48
N PRO A 286 -7.06 3.77 -10.20
CA PRO A 286 -6.43 4.70 -9.27
C PRO A 286 -4.91 4.49 -9.23
N ILE A 287 -4.14 5.60 -9.25
CA ILE A 287 -2.67 5.58 -9.34
C ILE A 287 -2.04 6.25 -8.14
N GLY A 288 -1.10 5.55 -7.49
CA GLY A 288 -0.21 6.14 -6.50
C GLY A 288 1.03 6.76 -7.14
N ILE A 289 1.56 7.83 -6.56
CA ILE A 289 2.84 8.42 -6.96
C ILE A 289 3.69 8.61 -5.70
N LYS A 290 4.84 7.96 -5.64
CA LYS A 290 5.79 8.15 -4.52
C LYS A 290 6.45 9.53 -4.61
N CYS A 291 6.38 10.28 -3.51
CA CYS A 291 6.87 11.63 -3.38
C CYS A 291 7.99 11.69 -2.34
N GLY A 292 9.25 11.62 -2.79
CA GLY A 292 10.44 11.71 -1.96
C GLY A 292 11.10 13.10 -2.00
N PRO A 293 12.21 13.30 -1.26
CA PRO A 293 12.89 14.59 -1.11
C PRO A 293 13.39 15.25 -2.41
N THR A 294 13.57 14.45 -3.46
CA THR A 294 14.06 14.94 -4.76
C THR A 294 12.98 15.47 -5.68
N LEU A 295 11.70 15.33 -5.31
CA LEU A 295 10.56 15.76 -6.13
C LEU A 295 10.38 17.27 -6.07
N LYS A 296 10.45 17.94 -7.21
CA LYS A 296 10.14 19.36 -7.35
C LYS A 296 8.63 19.57 -7.53
N ALA A 297 8.13 20.72 -7.08
CA ALA A 297 6.70 21.06 -7.18
C ALA A 297 6.21 21.11 -8.64
N GLU A 298 7.02 21.64 -9.55
CA GLU A 298 6.70 21.68 -10.97
C GLU A 298 6.57 20.28 -11.58
N ASP A 299 7.53 19.40 -11.28
CA ASP A 299 7.49 18.00 -11.75
C ASP A 299 6.24 17.28 -11.23
N LEU A 300 5.86 17.53 -9.95
CA LEU A 300 4.65 16.96 -9.36
C LEU A 300 3.38 17.42 -10.09
N ILE A 301 3.25 18.72 -10.37
CA ILE A 301 2.11 19.26 -11.12
C ILE A 301 2.05 18.62 -12.51
N ASN A 302 3.17 18.56 -13.22
CA ASN A 302 3.25 17.96 -14.55
C ASN A 302 2.89 16.45 -14.53
N LEU A 303 3.32 15.70 -13.52
CA LEU A 303 2.94 14.30 -13.33
C LEU A 303 1.42 14.16 -13.11
N CYS A 304 0.85 14.98 -12.22
CA CYS A 304 -0.60 14.96 -11.98
C CYS A 304 -1.39 15.26 -13.24
N ASN A 305 -1.02 16.31 -13.98
CA ASN A 305 -1.70 16.70 -15.23
C ASN A 305 -1.53 15.63 -16.33
N LYS A 306 -0.39 14.94 -16.39
CA LYS A 306 -0.15 13.88 -17.38
C LYS A 306 -0.97 12.63 -17.08
N ILE A 307 -1.07 12.23 -15.82
CA ILE A 307 -1.77 11.00 -15.40
C ILE A 307 -3.28 11.23 -15.26
N ASN A 308 -3.69 12.41 -14.81
CA ASN A 308 -5.09 12.77 -14.57
C ASN A 308 -5.48 14.09 -15.24
N PRO A 309 -5.46 14.16 -16.58
CA PRO A 309 -5.73 15.41 -17.31
C PRO A 309 -7.15 15.95 -17.13
N LYS A 310 -8.09 15.09 -16.69
CA LYS A 310 -9.47 15.49 -16.38
C LYS A 310 -9.64 15.97 -14.94
N ASN A 311 -8.58 15.93 -14.13
CA ASN A 311 -8.59 16.25 -12.71
C ASN A 311 -9.70 15.50 -11.92
N GLU A 312 -9.91 14.23 -12.25
CA GLU A 312 -10.89 13.36 -11.62
C GLU A 312 -10.52 13.06 -10.16
N LYS A 313 -11.50 13.15 -9.26
CA LYS A 313 -11.31 12.75 -7.87
C LYS A 313 -11.10 11.23 -7.76
N GLY A 314 -10.26 10.81 -6.82
CA GLY A 314 -9.95 9.40 -6.59
C GLY A 314 -8.93 8.78 -7.56
N LYS A 315 -8.50 9.52 -8.60
CA LYS A 315 -7.54 9.02 -9.59
C LYS A 315 -6.11 9.01 -9.08
N ILE A 316 -5.66 10.03 -8.35
CA ILE A 316 -4.26 10.18 -7.91
C ILE A 316 -4.16 10.15 -6.38
N THR A 317 -3.24 9.34 -5.88
CA THR A 317 -2.78 9.34 -4.49
C THR A 317 -1.29 9.69 -4.44
N LEU A 318 -0.94 10.81 -3.80
CA LEU A 318 0.43 11.24 -3.56
C LEU A 318 0.95 10.62 -2.27
N ILE A 319 1.95 9.74 -2.38
CA ILE A 319 2.47 8.96 -1.26
C ILE A 319 3.77 9.59 -0.79
N SER A 320 3.69 10.44 0.25
CA SER A 320 4.83 11.17 0.80
C SER A 320 5.76 10.26 1.60
N ARG A 321 7.10 10.37 1.37
CA ARG A 321 8.12 9.55 2.01
C ARG A 321 9.42 10.34 2.22
N PHE A 322 9.47 11.18 3.22
CA PHE A 322 10.58 12.13 3.39
C PHE A 322 11.56 11.73 4.50
N GLY A 323 11.16 10.88 5.43
CA GLY A 323 11.82 10.68 6.71
C GLY A 323 11.41 11.74 7.74
N HIS A 324 11.28 11.33 8.99
CA HIS A 324 10.70 12.16 10.06
C HIS A 324 11.39 13.52 10.24
N GLU A 325 12.68 13.64 9.91
CA GLU A 325 13.45 14.89 10.02
C GLU A 325 13.20 15.87 8.87
N ASN A 326 12.69 15.38 7.75
CA ASN A 326 12.64 16.16 6.51
C ASN A 326 11.21 16.57 6.08
N VAL A 327 10.16 16.05 6.73
CA VAL A 327 8.76 16.33 6.37
C VAL A 327 8.50 17.83 6.28
N SER A 328 8.81 18.57 7.35
CA SER A 328 8.56 20.02 7.44
C SER A 328 9.35 20.84 6.42
N LYS A 329 10.45 20.29 5.89
CA LYS A 329 11.27 20.95 4.87
C LYS A 329 10.69 20.83 3.46
N PHE A 330 10.15 19.66 3.12
CA PHE A 330 9.79 19.33 1.74
C PHE A 330 8.27 19.33 1.49
N LEU A 331 7.47 18.76 2.39
CA LEU A 331 6.05 18.53 2.16
C LEU A 331 5.24 19.83 2.00
N PRO A 332 5.42 20.91 2.79
CA PRO A 332 4.60 22.12 2.67
C PRO A 332 4.65 22.76 1.28
N LYS A 333 5.80 22.74 0.63
CA LYS A 333 5.96 23.30 -0.73
C LYS A 333 5.13 22.54 -1.77
N LEU A 334 5.06 21.22 -1.65
CA LEU A 334 4.29 20.37 -2.55
C LEU A 334 2.79 20.54 -2.29
N ILE A 335 2.36 20.62 -1.03
CA ILE A 335 0.96 20.88 -0.66
C ILE A 335 0.49 22.21 -1.27
N ARG A 336 1.27 23.29 -1.07
CA ARG A 336 0.91 24.62 -1.63
C ARG A 336 0.81 24.61 -3.14
N ALA A 337 1.72 23.91 -3.83
CA ALA A 337 1.70 23.81 -5.28
C ALA A 337 0.43 23.10 -5.77
N ILE A 338 0.08 21.96 -5.20
CA ILE A 338 -1.14 21.21 -5.52
C ILE A 338 -2.40 22.04 -5.25
N LYS A 339 -2.45 22.73 -4.11
CA LYS A 339 -3.59 23.62 -3.76
C LYS A 339 -3.73 24.77 -4.73
N LYS A 340 -2.61 25.42 -5.11
CA LYS A 340 -2.62 26.54 -6.06
C LYS A 340 -3.19 26.16 -7.42
N GLU A 341 -2.88 24.96 -7.88
CA GLU A 341 -3.36 24.43 -9.17
C GLU A 341 -4.76 23.77 -9.06
N GLY A 342 -5.36 23.71 -7.88
CA GLY A 342 -6.67 23.10 -7.67
C GLY A 342 -6.76 21.62 -8.04
N LEU A 343 -5.65 20.87 -7.87
CA LEU A 343 -5.58 19.46 -8.26
C LEU A 343 -6.24 18.55 -7.23
N ASN A 344 -7.11 17.66 -7.70
CA ASN A 344 -7.78 16.65 -6.89
C ASN A 344 -6.86 15.46 -6.63
N VAL A 345 -6.25 15.41 -5.46
CA VAL A 345 -5.33 14.35 -5.04
C VAL A 345 -5.63 13.91 -3.61
N ILE A 346 -5.26 12.67 -3.31
CA ILE A 346 -5.18 12.16 -1.93
C ILE A 346 -3.74 12.28 -1.47
N TRP A 347 -3.50 12.78 -0.27
CA TRP A 347 -2.22 12.71 0.39
C TRP A 347 -2.19 11.52 1.34
N SER A 348 -1.20 10.63 1.15
CA SER A 348 -0.97 9.45 1.98
C SER A 348 0.46 9.47 2.51
N CYS A 349 0.65 9.22 3.80
CA CYS A 349 1.97 9.17 4.43
C CYS A 349 2.56 7.77 4.34
N ASP A 350 3.78 7.66 3.80
CA ASP A 350 4.63 6.48 3.88
C ASP A 350 5.77 6.75 4.88
N PRO A 351 5.60 6.38 6.14
CA PRO A 351 6.59 6.66 7.16
C PRO A 351 7.70 5.59 7.22
N CYS A 352 7.66 4.60 6.32
CA CYS A 352 8.59 3.48 6.32
C CYS A 352 9.86 3.79 5.53
N HIS A 353 9.73 4.16 4.26
CA HIS A 353 10.86 4.23 3.33
C HIS A 353 11.86 5.35 3.62
N GLY A 354 11.45 6.42 4.28
CA GLY A 354 12.34 7.53 4.69
C GLY A 354 13.09 7.29 5.99
N ASN A 355 12.74 6.26 6.76
CA ASN A 355 13.27 5.97 8.10
C ASN A 355 14.03 4.64 8.20
N THR A 356 14.43 4.06 7.06
CA THR A 356 15.25 2.85 7.06
C THR A 356 16.71 3.19 7.35
N ILE A 357 17.29 2.54 8.35
CA ILE A 357 18.68 2.68 8.77
C ILE A 357 19.36 1.30 8.81
N LYS A 358 20.68 1.30 8.96
CA LYS A 358 21.46 0.09 9.23
C LYS A 358 21.74 0.04 10.74
N ALA A 359 21.30 -1.05 11.39
CA ALA A 359 21.56 -1.29 12.81
C ALA A 359 23.04 -1.60 13.07
N THR A 360 23.45 -1.52 14.33
CA THR A 360 24.82 -1.88 14.76
C THR A 360 25.18 -3.33 14.45
N THR A 361 24.18 -4.21 14.39
CA THR A 361 24.30 -5.63 14.00
C THR A 361 24.40 -5.87 12.50
N GLY A 362 24.30 -4.81 11.68
CA GLY A 362 24.37 -4.91 10.22
C GLY A 362 23.02 -5.08 9.52
N TYR A 363 21.97 -5.45 10.22
CA TYR A 363 20.62 -5.54 9.67
C TYR A 363 20.06 -4.19 9.29
N LYS A 364 19.23 -4.14 8.24
CA LYS A 364 18.37 -2.99 8.01
C LYS A 364 17.26 -2.98 9.06
N THR A 365 16.91 -1.80 9.57
CA THR A 365 15.80 -1.66 10.51
C THR A 365 15.14 -0.30 10.36
N ARG A 366 14.01 -0.11 11.02
CA ARG A 366 13.31 1.17 11.17
C ARG A 366 13.02 1.40 12.65
N PRO A 367 13.54 2.47 13.26
CA PRO A 367 13.14 2.83 14.60
C PRO A 367 11.65 3.18 14.62
N PHE A 368 10.85 2.45 15.38
CA PHE A 368 9.40 2.64 15.46
C PHE A 368 9.01 4.09 15.82
N ASN A 369 9.76 4.72 16.73
CA ASN A 369 9.53 6.12 17.08
C ASN A 369 9.71 7.08 15.91
N SER A 370 10.64 6.81 14.98
CA SER A 370 10.82 7.61 13.77
C SER A 370 9.63 7.46 12.80
N VAL A 371 9.08 6.25 12.71
CA VAL A 371 7.87 5.98 11.93
C VAL A 371 6.68 6.77 12.49
N VAL A 372 6.44 6.70 13.82
CA VAL A 372 5.38 7.46 14.50
C VAL A 372 5.56 8.97 14.30
N LYS A 373 6.80 9.45 14.45
CA LYS A 373 7.12 10.88 14.32
C LYS A 373 6.87 11.39 12.90
N GLU A 374 7.22 10.63 11.87
CA GLU A 374 6.93 11.04 10.48
C GLU A 374 5.44 11.19 10.24
N VAL A 375 4.62 10.24 10.71
CA VAL A 375 3.16 10.35 10.59
C VAL A 375 2.66 11.62 11.25
N LYS A 376 3.04 11.89 12.50
CA LYS A 376 2.63 13.10 13.23
C LYS A 376 3.04 14.37 12.50
N ASN A 377 4.30 14.46 12.05
CA ASN A 377 4.81 15.60 11.31
C ASN A 377 4.02 15.83 10.00
N VAL A 378 3.62 14.77 9.29
CA VAL A 378 2.78 14.87 8.08
C VAL A 378 1.41 15.46 8.42
N PHE A 379 0.74 14.98 9.48
CA PHE A 379 -0.55 15.52 9.91
C PHE A 379 -0.45 16.99 10.31
N GLU A 380 0.59 17.37 11.07
CA GLU A 380 0.85 18.77 11.47
C GLU A 380 1.10 19.66 10.25
N CYS A 381 1.87 19.20 9.25
CA CYS A 381 2.08 19.93 8.00
C CYS A 381 0.76 20.14 7.25
N HIS A 382 -0.07 19.12 7.12
CA HIS A 382 -1.35 19.25 6.46
C HIS A 382 -2.29 20.22 7.20
N GLN A 383 -2.32 20.16 8.53
CA GLN A 383 -3.10 21.07 9.35
C GLN A 383 -2.63 22.52 9.17
N SER A 384 -1.32 22.78 9.20
CA SER A 384 -0.75 24.12 9.03
C SER A 384 -0.98 24.69 7.63
N GLU A 385 -0.95 23.86 6.61
CA GLU A 385 -1.17 24.26 5.20
C GLU A 385 -2.67 24.26 4.81
N GLY A 386 -3.57 23.95 5.73
CA GLY A 386 -5.01 23.92 5.46
C GLY A 386 -5.39 22.88 4.40
N SER A 387 -4.84 21.67 4.49
CA SER A 387 -5.14 20.54 3.61
C SER A 387 -5.45 19.28 4.42
N TYR A 388 -5.88 18.22 3.76
CA TYR A 388 -6.29 16.97 4.40
C TYR A 388 -5.23 15.87 4.21
N ALA A 389 -4.72 15.31 5.34
CA ALA A 389 -3.90 14.11 5.33
C ALA A 389 -4.82 12.89 5.19
N GLY A 390 -5.03 12.43 3.94
CA GLY A 390 -6.08 11.48 3.59
C GLY A 390 -5.72 10.01 3.82
N GLY A 391 -4.48 9.65 4.14
CA GLY A 391 -4.14 8.24 4.28
C GLY A 391 -2.78 7.91 4.85
N LEU A 392 -2.58 6.60 5.03
CA LEU A 392 -1.33 5.95 5.42
C LEU A 392 -0.94 4.87 4.41
N HIS A 393 0.36 4.71 4.18
CA HIS A 393 0.95 3.66 3.36
C HIS A 393 2.09 2.99 4.13
N ILE A 394 1.88 1.77 4.63
CA ILE A 394 2.74 1.15 5.64
C ILE A 394 3.25 -0.21 5.16
N GLU A 395 4.55 -0.47 5.31
CA GLU A 395 5.13 -1.81 5.19
C GLU A 395 4.99 -2.53 6.52
N MET A 396 4.16 -3.58 6.54
CA MET A 396 3.82 -4.35 7.73
C MET A 396 3.46 -5.80 7.40
N THR A 397 3.51 -6.65 8.40
CA THR A 397 3.09 -8.05 8.30
C THR A 397 2.20 -8.44 9.48
N GLY A 398 1.31 -9.41 9.26
CA GLY A 398 0.50 -10.03 10.32
C GLY A 398 1.31 -10.92 11.27
N GLN A 399 2.60 -11.11 11.01
CA GLN A 399 3.50 -11.96 11.78
C GLN A 399 4.18 -11.20 12.92
N ASP A 400 4.68 -11.93 13.93
CA ASP A 400 5.46 -11.39 15.05
C ASP A 400 6.96 -11.36 14.71
N VAL A 401 7.32 -10.64 13.64
CA VAL A 401 8.71 -10.47 13.22
C VAL A 401 9.44 -9.43 14.09
N THR A 402 10.77 -9.47 14.08
CA THR A 402 11.64 -8.52 14.80
C THR A 402 12.47 -7.69 13.82
N GLU A 403 11.82 -7.10 12.80
CA GLU A 403 12.52 -6.37 11.71
C GLU A 403 12.66 -4.86 11.99
N CYS A 404 11.77 -4.29 12.80
CA CYS A 404 11.81 -2.88 13.22
C CYS A 404 12.10 -2.77 14.72
N THR A 405 12.99 -1.85 15.12
CA THR A 405 13.36 -1.65 16.52
C THR A 405 12.34 -0.79 17.28
N GLY A 406 12.22 -1.00 18.60
CA GLY A 406 11.35 -0.23 19.47
C GLY A 406 9.92 -0.79 19.56
N GLY A 407 8.95 0.11 19.77
CA GLY A 407 7.57 -0.26 20.10
C GLY A 407 7.40 -0.78 21.52
N ALA A 408 6.17 -1.19 21.87
CA ALA A 408 5.85 -1.70 23.21
C ALA A 408 6.64 -2.98 23.56
N GLN A 409 7.05 -3.76 22.56
CA GLN A 409 7.90 -4.95 22.73
C GLN A 409 9.36 -4.59 23.02
N LYS A 410 9.77 -3.32 22.86
CA LYS A 410 11.14 -2.82 23.09
C LYS A 410 12.20 -3.58 22.30
N ILE A 411 11.90 -3.96 21.06
CA ILE A 411 12.83 -4.70 20.19
C ILE A 411 14.13 -3.89 20.06
N SER A 412 15.25 -4.50 20.45
CA SER A 412 16.60 -3.92 20.34
C SER A 412 17.30 -4.34 19.05
N ASP A 413 18.46 -3.75 18.75
CA ASP A 413 19.29 -4.16 17.59
C ASP A 413 19.68 -5.64 17.67
N GLN A 414 19.94 -6.18 18.88
CA GLN A 414 20.31 -7.57 19.12
C GLN A 414 19.15 -8.54 18.84
N ASP A 415 17.91 -8.10 19.05
CA ASP A 415 16.73 -8.94 18.83
C ASP A 415 16.39 -9.11 17.34
N LEU A 416 16.94 -8.24 16.47
CA LEU A 416 16.61 -8.26 15.02
C LEU A 416 16.84 -9.64 14.39
N SER A 417 17.91 -10.34 14.75
CA SER A 417 18.25 -11.65 14.17
C SER A 417 17.29 -12.77 14.55
N SER A 418 16.45 -12.62 15.59
CA SER A 418 15.64 -13.71 16.12
C SER A 418 14.48 -14.10 15.18
N ARG A 419 13.84 -13.14 14.52
CA ARG A 419 12.73 -13.37 13.58
C ARG A 419 12.77 -12.33 12.44
N TYR A 420 13.90 -12.22 11.75
CA TYR A 420 14.09 -11.33 10.60
C TYR A 420 13.77 -12.09 9.31
N HIS A 421 12.55 -11.98 8.83
CA HIS A 421 12.05 -12.79 7.71
C HIS A 421 12.03 -12.05 6.37
N THR A 422 12.10 -10.72 6.37
CA THR A 422 12.08 -9.96 5.11
C THR A 422 13.32 -10.21 4.26
N HIS A 423 13.11 -10.33 2.95
CA HIS A 423 14.19 -10.43 1.96
C HIS A 423 14.56 -9.06 1.35
N CYS A 424 13.83 -8.00 1.72
CA CYS A 424 14.01 -6.64 1.18
C CYS A 424 14.20 -5.61 2.28
N ASP A 425 13.14 -4.90 2.65
CA ASP A 425 13.18 -3.88 3.69
C ASP A 425 12.34 -4.30 4.89
N PRO A 426 12.71 -3.86 6.11
CA PRO A 426 12.06 -4.26 7.34
C PRO A 426 10.59 -3.83 7.40
N ARG A 427 9.73 -4.69 7.94
CA ARG A 427 8.30 -4.48 8.11
C ARG A 427 7.97 -4.25 9.58
N LEU A 428 6.97 -3.42 9.86
CA LEU A 428 6.35 -3.40 11.19
C LEU A 428 5.68 -4.74 11.43
N ASN A 429 5.88 -5.32 12.60
CA ASN A 429 5.12 -6.50 13.02
C ASN A 429 3.68 -6.11 13.41
N ALA A 430 2.84 -7.11 13.65
CA ALA A 430 1.44 -6.87 13.95
C ALA A 430 1.20 -6.01 15.22
N ASN A 431 2.06 -6.15 16.25
CA ASN A 431 2.01 -5.31 17.45
C ASN A 431 2.31 -3.84 17.14
N GLN A 432 3.42 -3.60 16.45
CA GLN A 432 3.85 -2.25 16.10
C GLN A 432 2.85 -1.56 15.17
N ALA A 433 2.31 -2.28 14.19
CA ALA A 433 1.31 -1.73 13.28
C ALA A 433 0.02 -1.31 14.01
N LEU A 434 -0.47 -2.13 14.93
CA LEU A 434 -1.65 -1.79 15.71
C LEU A 434 -1.36 -0.70 16.74
N GLU A 435 -0.18 -0.72 17.39
CA GLU A 435 0.27 0.34 18.26
C GLU A 435 0.33 1.70 17.54
N LEU A 436 0.85 1.70 16.30
CA LEU A 436 0.86 2.90 15.45
C LEU A 436 -0.56 3.44 15.24
N ALA A 437 -1.54 2.59 14.92
CA ALA A 437 -2.92 3.02 14.72
C ALA A 437 -3.49 3.73 15.97
N PHE A 438 -3.18 3.25 17.18
CA PHE A 438 -3.58 3.91 18.42
C PHE A 438 -2.84 5.23 18.67
N LEU A 439 -1.52 5.27 18.44
CA LEU A 439 -0.71 6.45 18.70
C LEU A 439 -1.04 7.64 17.80
N ILE A 440 -1.58 7.37 16.60
CA ILE A 440 -1.98 8.41 15.65
C ILE A 440 -3.49 8.69 15.67
N SER A 441 -4.25 7.96 16.45
CA SER A 441 -5.72 8.08 16.50
C SER A 441 -6.20 9.49 16.83
N ASP A 442 -5.51 10.18 17.75
CA ASP A 442 -5.85 11.56 18.13
C ASP A 442 -5.55 12.54 16.98
N GLU A 443 -4.47 12.32 16.23
CA GLU A 443 -4.13 13.16 15.06
C GLU A 443 -5.15 12.97 13.94
N ILE A 444 -5.59 11.74 13.68
CA ILE A 444 -6.64 11.45 12.71
C ILE A 444 -7.96 12.10 13.12
N LYS A 445 -8.31 12.06 14.41
CA LYS A 445 -9.52 12.71 14.94
C LYS A 445 -9.50 14.23 14.73
N LYS A 446 -8.37 14.88 15.02
CA LYS A 446 -8.18 16.33 14.78
C LYS A 446 -8.29 16.66 13.29
N ASN A 447 -7.63 15.89 12.44
CA ASN A 447 -7.63 16.03 10.98
C ASN A 447 -9.06 15.87 10.40
N ALA A 448 -9.82 14.88 10.85
CA ALA A 448 -11.22 14.68 10.45
C ALA A 448 -12.14 15.83 10.90
N ALA A 449 -11.93 16.37 12.11
CA ALA A 449 -12.68 17.52 12.59
C ALA A 449 -12.40 18.80 11.77
N TYR A 450 -11.14 18.99 11.38
CA TYR A 450 -10.72 20.08 10.50
C TYR A 450 -11.38 19.99 9.12
N SER A 451 -11.39 18.81 8.51
CA SER A 451 -12.05 18.57 7.22
C SER A 451 -13.56 18.87 7.27
N LYS A 452 -14.27 18.39 8.31
CA LYS A 452 -15.71 18.67 8.50
C LYS A 452 -16.03 20.16 8.62
N LYS A 453 -15.13 20.94 9.26
CA LYS A 453 -15.30 22.41 9.34
C LYS A 453 -15.20 23.08 7.96
N ASN A 454 -14.23 22.68 7.17
CA ASN A 454 -14.01 23.28 5.85
C ASN A 454 -15.12 22.92 4.85
N ILE A 455 -15.65 21.68 4.91
CA ILE A 455 -16.80 21.28 4.09
C ILE A 455 -18.02 22.13 4.42
N LYS A 456 -18.31 22.39 5.72
CA LYS A 456 -19.44 23.24 6.14
C LYS A 456 -19.24 24.72 5.80
N ALA A 457 -18.03 25.20 5.65
CA ALA A 457 -17.75 26.59 5.26
C ALA A 457 -17.81 26.81 3.75
N ALA A 458 -17.78 25.73 2.94
CA ALA A 458 -17.83 25.77 1.48
C ALA A 458 -19.23 25.41 0.93
N SER A 459 -20.14 24.93 1.77
CA SER A 459 -21.58 24.71 1.49
C SER A 459 -22.41 25.90 1.96
#